data_f925ccbe64a9f013ab07fb5c6f127229
#
_entry.id   f925ccbe64a9f013ab07fb5c6f127229
#
_cell.length_a   1.000
_cell.length_b   1.000
_cell.length_c   1.000
_cell.angle_alpha   90.00
_cell.angle_beta   90.00
_cell.angle_gamma   90.00
#
_symmetry.space_group_name_H-M   'P 1'
#
loop_
_entity.id
_entity.type
_entity.pdbx_description
1 polymer ?
#
loop_
_entity_poly.entity_id
_entity_poly.type
_entity_poly.pdbx_seq_one_letter_code
_entity_poly.pdbx_strand_id
1 'polypeptide(L)'
;MAAVALCTALAFGLAGPAAADDFYDATAADLAGPPGSLIRVEGMNIPLTDGHAYRILYRSTGLDGKTIAVSGLVIAPFANPPADGWPVIAWAHPTTGIAQKCAPTVLFPDPVNVIPGINEMLARRFVVVATDYPGLGTAGPHPYLVGISEGRAVLDSVRAVREMREANAGNRFVVWGHSQGGQAALYAGELAASYAPELKLLGVAAAAPATDLAKLFDDDLGKLAGRILGAMVLDSWSKVFGAPVEPYVAASELPELAEIGDNCIDLPHGIIGDLEANAGLPKHIMQVDPTGREPWKSLAADNSPGRAAPGAPLFIAQGTADATVDPSVTAAFVAGQCAKRATVRFVEYPGVTHVEIAKASARDTLAWMIDRFEGKPAPSTCGG
;
A
#
# COMPACT_ATOMS: atom_id res chain seq x y z
N MET A 1 -5.62 -52.68 -56.40
CA MET A 1 -5.18 -51.36 -55.99
C MET A 1 -5.75 -51.11 -54.58
N ALA A 2 -4.93 -51.27 -53.55
CA ALA A 2 -5.37 -51.09 -52.16
C ALA A 2 -4.88 -49.72 -51.69
N ALA A 3 -5.81 -48.83 -51.23
CA ALA A 3 -5.47 -47.56 -50.68
C ALA A 3 -5.21 -47.68 -49.19
N VAL A 4 -4.00 -47.32 -48.75
CA VAL A 4 -3.59 -47.25 -47.36
C VAL A 4 -3.93 -45.87 -46.84
N ALA A 5 -4.86 -45.79 -45.89
CA ALA A 5 -5.17 -44.56 -45.18
C ALA A 5 -4.17 -44.34 -44.04
N LEU A 6 -3.45 -43.24 -44.09
CA LEU A 6 -2.51 -42.82 -43.04
C LEU A 6 -3.25 -41.96 -42.03
N CYS A 7 -3.53 -42.54 -40.84
CA CYS A 7 -4.03 -41.77 -39.70
C CYS A 7 -2.90 -41.06 -38.98
N THR A 8 -2.78 -39.75 -39.12
CA THR A 8 -1.92 -38.91 -38.30
C THR A 8 -2.61 -38.61 -36.95
N ALA A 9 -2.10 -39.18 -35.88
CA ALA A 9 -2.52 -38.84 -34.50
C ALA A 9 -1.89 -37.50 -34.11
N LEU A 10 -2.70 -36.46 -33.94
CA LEU A 10 -2.31 -35.22 -33.27
C LEU A 10 -2.18 -35.49 -31.75
N ALA A 11 -0.99 -35.47 -31.24
CA ALA A 11 -0.73 -35.47 -29.81
C ALA A 11 -1.02 -34.07 -29.27
N PHE A 12 -2.15 -33.91 -28.58
CA PHE A 12 -2.38 -32.74 -27.72
C PHE A 12 -1.45 -32.87 -26.51
N GLY A 13 -0.38 -32.10 -26.51
CA GLY A 13 0.42 -31.90 -25.29
C GLY A 13 -0.43 -31.26 -24.22
N LEU A 14 -0.71 -31.98 -23.15
CA LEU A 14 -1.24 -31.41 -21.90
C LEU A 14 -0.16 -30.43 -21.39
N ALA A 15 -0.46 -29.14 -21.45
CA ALA A 15 0.32 -28.13 -20.75
C ALA A 15 0.25 -28.52 -19.25
N GLY A 16 1.37 -28.86 -18.66
CA GLY A 16 1.49 -29.04 -17.23
C GLY A 16 1.09 -27.76 -16.49
N PRO A 17 0.74 -27.84 -15.20
CA PRO A 17 0.49 -26.64 -14.42
C PRO A 17 1.72 -25.72 -14.55
N ALA A 18 1.49 -24.43 -14.82
CA ALA A 18 2.55 -23.43 -14.83
C ALA A 18 3.29 -23.55 -13.49
N ALA A 19 4.62 -23.66 -13.54
CA ALA A 19 5.43 -23.64 -12.34
C ALA A 19 5.07 -22.36 -11.57
N ALA A 20 4.88 -22.48 -10.24
CA ALA A 20 4.69 -21.34 -9.38
C ALA A 20 5.86 -20.36 -9.60
N ASP A 21 5.58 -19.07 -9.64
CA ASP A 21 6.61 -18.05 -9.82
C ASP A 21 7.45 -18.00 -8.54
N ASP A 22 8.64 -18.59 -8.58
CA ASP A 22 9.57 -18.70 -7.46
C ASP A 22 10.22 -17.34 -7.06
N PHE A 23 9.93 -16.28 -7.83
CA PHE A 23 10.45 -14.94 -7.53
C PHE A 23 10.10 -14.48 -6.12
N TYR A 24 8.90 -14.78 -5.64
CA TYR A 24 8.39 -14.31 -4.35
C TYR A 24 8.78 -15.22 -3.17
N ASP A 25 9.29 -16.39 -3.43
CA ASP A 25 9.72 -17.32 -2.40
C ASP A 25 11.08 -16.92 -1.82
N ALA A 26 11.18 -16.83 -0.50
CA ALA A 26 12.41 -16.53 0.21
C ALA A 26 12.83 -17.70 1.09
N THR A 27 14.05 -18.16 0.93
CA THR A 27 14.68 -19.17 1.80
C THR A 27 15.22 -18.53 3.08
N ALA A 28 15.54 -19.34 4.08
CA ALA A 28 16.21 -18.87 5.29
C ALA A 28 17.55 -18.17 4.99
N ALA A 29 18.27 -18.58 3.94
CA ALA A 29 19.49 -17.94 3.48
C ALA A 29 19.22 -16.55 2.87
N ASP A 30 18.10 -16.40 2.14
CA ASP A 30 17.67 -15.11 1.59
C ASP A 30 17.34 -14.11 2.68
N LEU A 31 16.90 -14.56 3.86
CA LEU A 31 16.56 -13.68 4.99
C LEU A 31 17.79 -13.25 5.81
N ALA A 32 18.99 -13.76 5.51
CA ALA A 32 20.22 -13.36 6.17
C ALA A 32 20.71 -12.01 5.64
N GLY A 33 20.41 -10.92 6.33
CA GLY A 33 20.83 -9.57 5.96
C GLY A 33 20.05 -8.47 6.70
N PRO A 34 20.49 -7.21 6.56
CA PRO A 34 19.82 -6.10 7.21
C PRO A 34 18.48 -5.76 6.53
N PRO A 35 17.54 -5.14 7.25
CA PRO A 35 16.32 -4.59 6.65
C PRO A 35 16.64 -3.61 5.52
N GLY A 36 15.87 -3.66 4.45
CA GLY A 36 16.01 -2.86 3.25
C GLY A 36 17.02 -3.40 2.24
N SER A 37 17.81 -4.44 2.57
CA SER A 37 18.72 -5.04 1.56
C SER A 37 17.97 -5.87 0.54
N LEU A 38 18.41 -5.81 -0.72
CA LEU A 38 17.83 -6.57 -1.84
C LEU A 38 18.06 -8.07 -1.70
N ILE A 39 17.07 -8.87 -2.11
CA ILE A 39 17.14 -10.30 -2.30
C ILE A 39 17.19 -10.60 -3.79
N ARG A 40 16.23 -10.07 -4.58
CA ARG A 40 16.12 -10.28 -6.02
C ARG A 40 15.67 -9.01 -6.73
N VAL A 41 16.07 -8.87 -7.99
CA VAL A 41 15.62 -7.83 -8.92
C VAL A 41 15.35 -8.51 -10.26
N GLU A 42 14.20 -8.22 -10.86
CA GLU A 42 13.85 -8.71 -12.18
C GLU A 42 13.19 -7.64 -13.01
N GLY A 43 13.66 -7.46 -14.26
CA GLY A 43 13.05 -6.50 -15.19
C GLY A 43 11.67 -6.96 -15.65
N MET A 44 10.72 -6.03 -15.65
CA MET A 44 9.38 -6.27 -16.16
C MET A 44 9.25 -5.76 -17.59
N ASN A 45 8.60 -6.53 -18.45
CA ASN A 45 8.37 -6.14 -19.85
C ASN A 45 7.11 -5.24 -19.95
N ILE A 46 7.19 -4.07 -19.30
CA ILE A 46 6.15 -3.04 -19.34
C ILE A 46 6.66 -1.91 -20.23
N PRO A 47 5.95 -1.55 -21.33
CA PRO A 47 6.37 -0.49 -22.21
C PRO A 47 6.19 0.87 -21.54
N LEU A 48 7.30 1.51 -21.17
CA LEU A 48 7.35 2.86 -20.61
C LEU A 48 8.14 3.80 -21.53
N THR A 49 7.66 5.02 -21.71
CA THR A 49 8.32 6.00 -22.58
C THR A 49 9.62 6.50 -21.97
N ASP A 50 9.66 6.72 -20.66
CA ASP A 50 10.75 7.42 -19.98
C ASP A 50 11.44 6.58 -18.88
N GLY A 51 11.23 5.28 -18.83
CA GLY A 51 11.80 4.45 -17.77
C GLY A 51 11.71 2.95 -17.98
N HIS A 52 12.28 2.20 -17.04
CA HIS A 52 12.14 0.75 -16.90
C HIS A 52 11.40 0.40 -15.61
N ALA A 53 10.60 -0.66 -15.66
CA ALA A 53 9.97 -1.24 -14.49
C ALA A 53 10.69 -2.53 -14.07
N TYR A 54 10.78 -2.74 -12.77
CA TYR A 54 11.37 -3.92 -12.14
C TYR A 54 10.52 -4.39 -10.99
N ARG A 55 10.37 -5.69 -10.81
CA ARG A 55 9.92 -6.25 -9.53
C ARG A 55 11.13 -6.50 -8.65
N ILE A 56 10.99 -6.25 -7.37
CA ILE A 56 12.03 -6.46 -6.38
C ILE A 56 11.53 -7.34 -5.25
N LEU A 57 12.44 -8.09 -4.66
CA LEU A 57 12.26 -8.76 -3.38
C LEU A 57 13.33 -8.23 -2.44
N TYR A 58 12.94 -7.79 -1.27
CA TYR A 58 13.83 -7.14 -0.31
C TYR A 58 13.52 -7.58 1.13
N ARG A 59 14.46 -7.35 2.04
CA ARG A 59 14.30 -7.67 3.46
C ARG A 59 13.62 -6.53 4.19
N SER A 60 12.75 -6.87 5.12
CA SER A 60 12.15 -5.92 6.06
C SER A 60 12.08 -6.52 7.45
N THR A 61 11.54 -5.77 8.42
CA THR A 61 11.42 -6.20 9.81
C THR A 61 9.96 -6.53 10.14
N GLY A 62 9.69 -7.77 10.47
CA GLY A 62 8.39 -8.24 10.92
C GLY A 62 7.98 -7.67 12.29
N LEU A 63 6.76 -7.93 12.70
CA LEU A 63 6.23 -7.46 13.99
C LEU A 63 6.94 -8.11 15.19
N ASP A 64 7.45 -9.33 15.01
CA ASP A 64 8.27 -10.05 16.02
C ASP A 64 9.75 -9.64 16.02
N GLY A 65 10.13 -8.64 15.22
CA GLY A 65 11.49 -8.15 15.09
C GLY A 65 12.40 -9.01 14.19
N LYS A 66 11.88 -10.10 13.61
CA LYS A 66 12.66 -10.94 12.70
C LYS A 66 12.65 -10.37 11.28
N THR A 67 13.66 -10.76 10.51
CA THR A 67 13.73 -10.44 9.08
C THR A 67 12.67 -11.22 8.32
N ILE A 68 11.95 -10.52 7.45
CA ILE A 68 10.96 -11.05 6.51
C ILE A 68 11.31 -10.61 5.09
N ALA A 69 10.79 -11.33 4.08
CA ALA A 69 10.83 -10.90 2.69
C ALA A 69 9.59 -10.09 2.36
N VAL A 70 9.76 -9.05 1.57
CA VAL A 70 8.68 -8.21 1.04
C VAL A 70 8.95 -7.95 -0.43
N SER A 71 7.92 -8.02 -1.26
CA SER A 71 8.03 -7.67 -2.69
C SER A 71 7.63 -6.23 -2.97
N GLY A 72 7.94 -5.77 -4.15
CA GLY A 72 7.56 -4.44 -4.61
C GLY A 72 7.96 -4.16 -6.05
N LEU A 73 7.59 -2.96 -6.49
CA LEU A 73 7.83 -2.44 -7.82
C LEU A 73 8.84 -1.29 -7.76
N VAL A 74 9.74 -1.22 -8.72
CA VAL A 74 10.63 -0.06 -8.95
C VAL A 74 10.46 0.42 -10.38
N ILE A 75 10.32 1.73 -10.56
CA ILE A 75 10.33 2.38 -11.86
C ILE A 75 11.46 3.40 -11.87
N ALA A 76 12.44 3.17 -12.75
CA ALA A 76 13.65 4.00 -12.86
C ALA A 76 13.69 4.75 -14.20
N PRO A 77 14.01 6.05 -14.22
CA PRO A 77 14.02 6.85 -15.45
C PRO A 77 15.19 6.50 -16.39
N PHE A 78 14.98 6.61 -17.70
CA PHE A 78 16.02 6.52 -18.74
C PHE A 78 16.87 7.80 -18.75
N ALA A 79 17.86 7.92 -17.91
CA ALA A 79 18.80 9.05 -17.98
C ALA A 79 20.04 8.77 -17.15
N ASN A 80 21.07 9.59 -17.35
CA ASN A 80 22.24 9.58 -16.48
C ASN A 80 21.87 10.25 -15.14
N PRO A 81 22.10 9.56 -14.01
CA PRO A 81 21.74 10.09 -12.70
C PRO A 81 22.62 11.29 -12.32
N PRO A 82 22.13 12.20 -11.48
CA PRO A 82 22.99 13.18 -10.81
C PRO A 82 23.97 12.49 -9.86
N ALA A 83 25.00 13.21 -9.44
CA ALA A 83 26.05 12.63 -8.57
C ALA A 83 25.50 12.03 -7.25
N ASP A 84 24.43 12.62 -6.72
CA ASP A 84 23.78 12.18 -5.46
C ASP A 84 22.68 11.12 -5.69
N GLY A 85 22.54 10.59 -6.91
CA GLY A 85 21.46 9.70 -7.31
C GLY A 85 20.13 10.45 -7.56
N TRP A 86 19.17 9.72 -8.14
CA TRP A 86 17.85 10.27 -8.42
C TRP A 86 17.03 10.47 -7.13
N PRO A 87 16.21 11.53 -7.05
CA PRO A 87 15.24 11.68 -5.97
C PRO A 87 14.19 10.55 -6.03
N VAL A 88 13.73 10.10 -4.85
CA VAL A 88 12.84 8.94 -4.74
C VAL A 88 11.45 9.36 -4.28
N ILE A 89 10.41 8.83 -4.95
CA ILE A 89 9.03 8.84 -4.47
C ILE A 89 8.70 7.41 -4.04
N ALA A 90 8.40 7.22 -2.76
CA ALA A 90 7.89 5.95 -2.25
C ALA A 90 6.36 5.98 -2.31
N TRP A 91 5.78 5.15 -3.18
CA TRP A 91 4.34 5.00 -3.31
C TRP A 91 3.84 3.90 -2.39
N ALA A 92 2.83 4.22 -1.60
CA ALA A 92 2.11 3.32 -0.71
C ALA A 92 0.70 3.12 -1.27
N HIS A 93 0.43 1.90 -1.79
CA HIS A 93 -0.81 1.60 -2.51
C HIS A 93 -2.02 1.47 -1.57
N PRO A 94 -3.25 1.74 -2.06
CA PRO A 94 -4.47 1.47 -1.31
C PRO A 94 -4.73 -0.04 -1.22
N THR A 95 -5.77 -0.42 -0.49
CA THR A 95 -6.16 -1.82 -0.29
C THR A 95 -6.37 -2.55 -1.60
N THR A 96 -5.67 -3.67 -1.79
CA THR A 96 -5.80 -4.60 -2.92
C THR A 96 -6.27 -5.99 -2.47
N GLY A 97 -6.51 -6.16 -1.17
CA GLY A 97 -6.84 -7.42 -0.51
C GLY A 97 -5.80 -7.78 0.55
N ILE A 98 -5.98 -8.92 1.21
CA ILE A 98 -5.08 -9.38 2.28
C ILE A 98 -4.46 -10.76 2.01
N ALA A 99 -4.83 -11.41 0.91
CA ALA A 99 -4.21 -12.66 0.47
C ALA A 99 -2.90 -12.41 -0.28
N GLN A 100 -2.00 -13.37 -0.23
CA GLN A 100 -0.71 -13.32 -0.90
C GLN A 100 -0.83 -12.95 -2.39
N LYS A 101 -1.81 -13.49 -3.11
CA LYS A 101 -2.10 -13.22 -4.52
C LYS A 101 -2.54 -11.78 -4.81
N CYS A 102 -2.87 -11.00 -3.77
CA CYS A 102 -3.36 -9.63 -3.92
C CYS A 102 -2.24 -8.58 -3.94
N ALA A 103 -0.97 -8.98 -3.94
CA ALA A 103 0.14 -8.07 -4.17
C ALA A 103 -0.02 -7.34 -5.52
N PRO A 104 0.12 -6.02 -5.60
CA PRO A 104 0.06 -5.30 -6.87
C PRO A 104 0.94 -5.88 -7.98
N THR A 105 2.16 -6.33 -7.63
CA THR A 105 3.08 -6.93 -8.60
C THR A 105 2.67 -8.33 -9.10
N VAL A 106 1.72 -8.97 -8.43
CA VAL A 106 1.12 -10.27 -8.81
C VAL A 106 -0.25 -10.06 -9.49
N LEU A 107 -1.07 -9.18 -8.90
CA LEU A 107 -2.48 -9.00 -9.26
C LEU A 107 -2.66 -8.29 -10.59
N PHE A 108 -1.84 -7.26 -10.86
CA PHE A 108 -2.01 -6.43 -12.05
C PHE A 108 -1.04 -6.81 -13.17
N PRO A 109 -1.53 -7.02 -14.40
CA PRO A 109 -0.67 -7.19 -15.57
C PRO A 109 0.26 -5.99 -15.81
N ASP A 110 -0.18 -4.80 -15.43
CA ASP A 110 0.57 -3.54 -15.49
C ASP A 110 0.41 -2.77 -14.16
N PRO A 111 1.21 -3.12 -13.14
CA PRO A 111 1.17 -2.46 -11.83
C PRO A 111 1.68 -1.02 -11.85
N VAL A 112 2.32 -0.58 -12.94
CA VAL A 112 2.81 0.80 -13.09
C VAL A 112 1.64 1.77 -13.30
N ASN A 113 0.67 1.39 -14.12
CA ASN A 113 -0.45 2.26 -14.47
C ASN A 113 -1.47 2.48 -13.35
N VAL A 114 -1.39 1.71 -12.26
CA VAL A 114 -2.21 1.97 -11.07
C VAL A 114 -1.61 3.03 -10.14
N ILE A 115 -0.41 3.53 -10.43
CA ILE A 115 0.24 4.61 -9.68
C ILE A 115 -0.17 5.96 -10.26
N PRO A 116 -0.94 6.80 -9.55
CA PRO A 116 -1.39 8.08 -10.08
C PRO A 116 -0.21 9.01 -10.40
N GLY A 117 -0.23 9.64 -11.59
CA GLY A 117 0.81 10.60 -11.99
C GLY A 117 2.18 9.99 -12.33
N ILE A 118 2.27 8.68 -12.55
CA ILE A 118 3.56 8.00 -12.81
C ILE A 118 4.32 8.59 -14.00
N ASN A 119 3.64 8.91 -15.10
CA ASN A 119 4.29 9.46 -16.29
C ASN A 119 4.92 10.83 -16.01
N GLU A 120 4.25 11.68 -15.24
CA GLU A 120 4.77 12.99 -14.83
C GLU A 120 5.95 12.86 -13.86
N MET A 121 5.94 11.86 -12.98
CA MET A 121 7.07 11.56 -12.09
C MET A 121 8.29 11.13 -12.90
N LEU A 122 8.13 10.22 -13.86
CA LEU A 122 9.23 9.79 -14.74
C LEU A 122 9.77 10.92 -15.61
N ALA A 123 8.88 11.73 -16.19
CA ALA A 123 9.28 12.92 -16.98
C ALA A 123 10.10 13.92 -16.13
N ARG A 124 9.87 13.94 -14.81
CA ARG A 124 10.64 14.75 -13.84
C ARG A 124 11.85 14.00 -13.25
N ARG A 125 12.16 12.82 -13.77
CA ARG A 125 13.32 12.02 -13.37
C ARG A 125 13.29 11.55 -11.90
N PHE A 126 12.12 11.24 -11.38
CA PHE A 126 11.98 10.53 -10.10
C PHE A 126 12.14 9.03 -10.31
N VAL A 127 12.85 8.40 -9.40
CA VAL A 127 12.68 6.96 -9.18
C VAL A 127 11.43 6.77 -8.33
N VAL A 128 10.56 5.87 -8.73
CA VAL A 128 9.39 5.49 -7.95
C VAL A 128 9.59 4.08 -7.43
N VAL A 129 9.42 3.88 -6.13
CA VAL A 129 9.40 2.57 -5.48
C VAL A 129 8.05 2.37 -4.80
N ALA A 130 7.43 1.21 -5.01
CA ALA A 130 6.16 0.83 -4.40
C ALA A 130 6.32 -0.52 -3.73
N THR A 131 6.14 -0.58 -2.41
CA THR A 131 6.07 -1.85 -1.67
C THR A 131 4.75 -2.54 -1.93
N ASP A 132 4.74 -3.89 -2.01
CA ASP A 132 3.49 -4.67 -1.96
C ASP A 132 2.97 -4.86 -0.52
N TYR A 133 3.74 -4.49 0.49
CA TYR A 133 3.59 -4.76 1.93
C TYR A 133 3.88 -6.23 2.33
N PRO A 134 4.19 -6.49 3.62
CA PRO A 134 4.41 -7.85 4.12
C PRO A 134 3.18 -8.74 3.93
N GLY A 135 3.42 -9.99 3.51
CA GLY A 135 2.36 -10.99 3.32
C GLY A 135 1.55 -10.84 2.03
N LEU A 136 1.77 -9.79 1.24
CA LEU A 136 1.34 -9.69 -0.15
C LEU A 136 2.51 -10.10 -1.05
N GLY A 137 2.28 -11.01 -2.00
CA GLY A 137 3.32 -11.65 -2.82
C GLY A 137 4.17 -12.67 -2.06
N THR A 138 4.51 -12.38 -0.82
CA THR A 138 5.42 -13.17 0.02
C THR A 138 4.68 -13.95 1.12
N ALA A 139 5.37 -14.91 1.74
CA ALA A 139 4.79 -15.78 2.75
C ALA A 139 4.41 -15.04 4.04
N GLY A 140 3.35 -15.49 4.68
CA GLY A 140 2.82 -14.99 5.96
C GLY A 140 1.50 -14.24 5.80
N PRO A 141 0.79 -13.96 6.89
CA PRO A 141 -0.40 -13.12 6.84
C PRO A 141 -0.01 -11.66 6.57
N HIS A 142 -0.81 -10.97 5.77
CA HIS A 142 -0.66 -9.52 5.59
C HIS A 142 -1.13 -8.78 6.84
N PRO A 143 -0.26 -8.00 7.52
CA PRO A 143 -0.66 -7.16 8.66
C PRO A 143 -1.40 -5.90 8.17
N TYR A 144 -2.63 -6.10 7.69
CA TYR A 144 -3.46 -5.08 7.09
C TYR A 144 -3.78 -3.96 8.08
N LEU A 145 -3.53 -2.71 7.69
CA LEU A 145 -3.68 -1.52 8.54
C LEU A 145 -2.88 -1.61 9.86
N VAL A 146 -1.81 -2.40 9.89
CA VAL A 146 -0.85 -2.40 11.01
C VAL A 146 0.28 -1.42 10.69
N GLY A 147 0.14 -0.19 11.19
CA GLY A 147 0.93 0.95 10.76
C GLY A 147 2.45 0.78 10.88
N ILE A 148 2.94 0.16 11.96
CA ILE A 148 4.38 -0.09 12.12
C ILE A 148 4.92 -1.07 11.08
N SER A 149 4.14 -2.06 10.67
CA SER A 149 4.53 -3.04 9.66
C SER A 149 4.61 -2.40 8.28
N GLU A 150 3.55 -1.70 7.89
CA GLU A 150 3.46 -1.04 6.59
C GLU A 150 4.45 0.12 6.46
N GLY A 151 4.59 0.95 7.50
CA GLY A 151 5.56 2.04 7.53
C GLY A 151 7.02 1.57 7.41
N ARG A 152 7.38 0.45 8.07
CA ARG A 152 8.70 -0.19 7.90
C ARG A 152 8.90 -0.67 6.47
N ALA A 153 7.91 -1.35 5.89
CA ALA A 153 8.01 -1.83 4.52
C ALA A 153 8.21 -0.70 3.51
N VAL A 154 7.52 0.43 3.69
CA VAL A 154 7.74 1.65 2.88
C VAL A 154 9.18 2.15 3.03
N LEU A 155 9.71 2.28 4.24
CA LEU A 155 11.07 2.77 4.46
C LEU A 155 12.12 1.79 3.93
N ASP A 156 11.91 0.48 4.11
CA ASP A 156 12.82 -0.54 3.61
C ASP A 156 12.80 -0.65 2.08
N SER A 157 11.68 -0.36 1.42
CA SER A 157 11.63 -0.27 -0.04
C SER A 157 12.52 0.87 -0.57
N VAL A 158 12.59 2.00 0.16
CA VAL A 158 13.52 3.10 -0.17
C VAL A 158 14.98 2.69 0.04
N ARG A 159 15.29 1.90 1.07
CA ARG A 159 16.62 1.31 1.24
C ARG A 159 16.97 0.38 0.09
N ALA A 160 16.04 -0.51 -0.27
CA ALA A 160 16.23 -1.51 -1.32
C ALA A 160 16.53 -0.86 -2.68
N VAL A 161 15.75 0.15 -3.07
CA VAL A 161 15.97 0.80 -4.37
C VAL A 161 17.31 1.54 -4.44
N ARG A 162 17.89 1.96 -3.32
CA ARG A 162 19.22 2.58 -3.26
C ARG A 162 20.35 1.57 -3.49
N GLU A 163 20.15 0.30 -3.16
CA GLU A 163 21.11 -0.77 -3.49
C GLU A 163 21.03 -1.19 -4.96
N MET A 164 19.95 -0.84 -5.65
CA MET A 164 19.69 -1.21 -7.03
C MET A 164 20.48 -0.32 -7.99
N ARG A 165 21.45 -0.90 -8.70
CA ARG A 165 22.30 -0.15 -9.65
C ARG A 165 21.52 0.46 -10.79
N GLU A 166 20.51 -0.27 -11.28
CA GLU A 166 19.64 0.15 -12.38
C GLU A 166 18.82 1.40 -12.05
N ALA A 167 18.50 1.59 -10.77
CA ALA A 167 17.71 2.73 -10.31
C ALA A 167 18.58 3.97 -10.02
N ASN A 168 19.83 3.81 -9.61
CA ASN A 168 20.69 4.92 -9.18
C ASN A 168 20.01 5.90 -8.23
N ALA A 169 19.26 5.37 -7.25
CA ALA A 169 18.46 6.14 -6.32
C ALA A 169 19.33 6.82 -5.24
N GLY A 170 19.06 8.08 -4.95
CA GLY A 170 19.67 8.82 -3.84
C GLY A 170 19.01 8.52 -2.49
N ASN A 171 19.43 9.23 -1.44
CA ASN A 171 18.86 9.09 -0.10
C ASN A 171 17.73 10.08 0.21
N ARG A 172 17.44 11.05 -0.68
CA ARG A 172 16.36 12.02 -0.53
C ARG A 172 15.07 11.44 -1.07
N PHE A 173 14.04 11.41 -0.24
CA PHE A 173 12.77 10.82 -0.63
C PHE A 173 11.58 11.58 -0.07
N VAL A 174 10.43 11.37 -0.70
CA VAL A 174 9.10 11.68 -0.18
C VAL A 174 8.27 10.42 -0.18
N VAL A 175 7.27 10.33 0.69
CA VAL A 175 6.29 9.24 0.70
C VAL A 175 4.96 9.80 0.22
N TRP A 176 4.28 9.05 -0.62
CA TRP A 176 2.91 9.34 -1.04
C TRP A 176 2.06 8.07 -0.99
N GLY A 177 0.90 8.16 -0.37
CA GLY A 177 0.00 7.02 -0.26
C GLY A 177 -1.48 7.41 -0.30
N HIS A 178 -2.33 6.40 -0.55
CA HIS A 178 -3.78 6.55 -0.63
C HIS A 178 -4.46 5.55 0.30
N SER A 179 -5.48 5.97 1.05
CA SER A 179 -6.31 5.11 1.90
C SER A 179 -5.47 4.34 2.94
N GLN A 180 -5.42 2.99 2.91
CA GLN A 180 -4.43 2.16 3.63
C GLN A 180 -3.02 2.69 3.42
N GLY A 181 -2.62 2.93 2.17
CA GLY A 181 -1.31 3.51 1.85
C GLY A 181 -1.11 4.92 2.40
N GLY A 182 -2.18 5.70 2.57
CA GLY A 182 -2.14 6.97 3.26
C GLY A 182 -1.78 6.81 4.74
N GLN A 183 -2.35 5.81 5.41
CA GLN A 183 -1.96 5.42 6.76
C GLN A 183 -0.49 4.96 6.79
N ALA A 184 -0.09 4.07 5.87
CA ALA A 184 1.29 3.59 5.76
C ALA A 184 2.30 4.72 5.54
N ALA A 185 1.94 5.72 4.70
CA ALA A 185 2.76 6.90 4.45
C ALA A 185 2.94 7.76 5.73
N LEU A 186 1.88 7.96 6.50
CA LEU A 186 1.94 8.68 7.77
C LEU A 186 2.82 7.94 8.79
N TYR A 187 2.68 6.61 8.92
CA TYR A 187 3.55 5.81 9.77
C TYR A 187 5.00 5.79 9.30
N ALA A 188 5.26 5.74 7.99
CA ALA A 188 6.62 5.89 7.47
C ALA A 188 7.23 7.22 7.89
N GLY A 189 6.45 8.31 7.88
CA GLY A 189 6.86 9.61 8.40
C GLY A 189 7.22 9.57 9.88
N GLU A 190 6.36 9.00 10.71
CA GLU A 190 6.57 8.90 12.16
C GLU A 190 7.79 8.01 12.53
N LEU A 191 8.07 6.99 11.73
CA LEU A 191 9.14 6.03 11.96
C LEU A 191 10.49 6.45 11.36
N ALA A 192 10.51 7.32 10.34
CA ALA A 192 11.70 7.62 9.54
C ALA A 192 12.93 7.95 10.39
N ALA A 193 12.80 8.85 11.36
CA ALA A 193 13.93 9.30 12.16
C ALA A 193 14.51 8.21 13.07
N SER A 194 13.70 7.27 13.55
CA SER A 194 14.12 6.21 14.47
C SER A 194 14.51 4.90 13.77
N TYR A 195 13.80 4.58 12.68
CA TYR A 195 13.96 3.31 11.97
C TYR A 195 14.92 3.41 10.77
N ALA A 196 14.94 4.54 10.06
CA ALA A 196 15.76 4.76 8.86
C ALA A 196 16.50 6.10 8.89
N PRO A 197 17.33 6.40 9.93
CA PRO A 197 17.96 7.71 10.14
C PRO A 197 18.96 8.09 9.03
N GLU A 198 19.42 7.15 8.22
CA GLU A 198 20.29 7.38 7.06
C GLU A 198 19.55 7.89 5.82
N LEU A 199 18.22 7.79 5.81
CA LEU A 199 17.37 8.32 4.74
C LEU A 199 16.92 9.74 5.07
N LYS A 200 16.80 10.58 4.03
CA LYS A 200 16.38 11.96 4.18
C LYS A 200 14.95 12.16 3.72
N LEU A 201 14.00 11.97 4.62
CA LEU A 201 12.59 12.25 4.37
C LEU A 201 12.36 13.75 4.22
N LEU A 202 11.73 14.17 3.12
CA LEU A 202 11.47 15.57 2.79
C LEU A 202 10.00 15.96 2.92
N GLY A 203 9.10 15.01 2.86
CA GLY A 203 7.66 15.24 2.98
C GLY A 203 6.86 13.95 2.95
N VAL A 204 5.66 14.01 3.50
CA VAL A 204 4.68 12.92 3.48
C VAL A 204 3.39 13.44 2.85
N ALA A 205 2.92 12.79 1.80
CA ALA A 205 1.64 13.07 1.18
C ALA A 205 0.68 11.89 1.41
N ALA A 206 -0.57 12.19 1.80
CA ALA A 206 -1.60 11.19 2.01
C ALA A 206 -2.93 11.65 1.42
N ALA A 207 -3.54 10.81 0.60
CA ALA A 207 -4.85 10.99 0.03
C ALA A 207 -5.86 10.12 0.78
N ALA A 208 -6.88 10.73 1.37
CA ALA A 208 -7.92 10.07 2.16
C ALA A 208 -7.38 8.97 3.11
N PRO A 209 -6.41 9.30 4.00
CA PRO A 209 -5.74 8.30 4.83
C PRO A 209 -6.64 7.72 5.91
N ALA A 210 -6.51 6.44 6.21
CA ALA A 210 -7.17 5.80 7.35
C ALA A 210 -6.49 6.24 8.66
N THR A 211 -6.99 7.31 9.29
CA THR A 211 -6.31 7.98 10.43
C THR A 211 -6.92 7.72 11.80
N ASP A 212 -8.18 7.29 11.86
CA ASP A 212 -8.87 6.89 13.09
C ASP A 212 -9.64 5.61 12.82
N LEU A 213 -9.01 4.47 13.11
CA LEU A 213 -9.58 3.17 12.77
C LEU A 213 -10.84 2.87 13.56
N ALA A 214 -10.91 3.29 14.84
CA ALA A 214 -12.10 3.08 15.66
C ALA A 214 -13.29 3.86 15.08
N LYS A 215 -13.09 5.11 14.69
CA LYS A 215 -14.13 5.94 14.09
C LYS A 215 -14.56 5.40 12.72
N LEU A 216 -13.62 4.92 11.90
CA LEU A 216 -13.93 4.32 10.61
C LEU A 216 -14.74 3.03 10.76
N PHE A 217 -14.42 2.18 11.75
CA PHE A 217 -15.25 1.02 12.05
C PHE A 217 -16.70 1.41 12.39
N ASP A 218 -16.88 2.40 13.26
CA ASP A 218 -18.22 2.88 13.67
C ASP A 218 -19.00 3.46 12.49
N ASP A 219 -18.38 4.34 11.68
CA ASP A 219 -19.01 5.03 10.56
C ASP A 219 -19.40 4.08 9.41
N ASP A 220 -18.68 2.97 9.26
CA ASP A 220 -18.76 2.13 8.07
C ASP A 220 -19.52 0.82 8.25
N LEU A 221 -19.88 0.45 9.49
CA LEU A 221 -20.68 -0.77 9.78
C LEU A 221 -21.98 -0.85 8.98
N GLY A 222 -22.62 0.28 8.74
CA GLY A 222 -23.85 0.38 7.96
C GLY A 222 -23.66 0.20 6.45
N LYS A 223 -22.43 0.26 5.95
CA LYS A 223 -22.08 0.25 4.53
C LYS A 223 -21.46 -1.09 4.14
N LEU A 224 -21.79 -1.60 2.95
CA LEU A 224 -21.24 -2.88 2.48
C LEU A 224 -19.71 -2.83 2.37
N ALA A 225 -19.18 -1.79 1.73
CA ALA A 225 -17.74 -1.60 1.58
C ALA A 225 -17.02 -1.56 2.94
N GLY A 226 -17.56 -0.84 3.91
CA GLY A 226 -16.99 -0.75 5.25
C GLY A 226 -16.98 -2.09 5.99
N ARG A 227 -18.07 -2.90 5.86
CA ARG A 227 -18.10 -4.25 6.42
C ARG A 227 -17.06 -5.18 5.80
N ILE A 228 -16.81 -5.06 4.50
CA ILE A 228 -15.78 -5.85 3.81
C ILE A 228 -14.39 -5.48 4.29
N LEU A 229 -14.08 -4.18 4.32
CA LEU A 229 -12.78 -3.69 4.82
C LEU A 229 -12.58 -4.06 6.29
N GLY A 230 -13.63 -3.92 7.10
CA GLY A 230 -13.62 -4.34 8.50
C GLY A 230 -13.46 -5.85 8.68
N ALA A 231 -14.08 -6.66 7.84
CA ALA A 231 -13.89 -8.12 7.82
C ALA A 231 -12.44 -8.49 7.47
N MET A 232 -11.80 -7.77 6.53
CA MET A 232 -10.37 -7.94 6.23
C MET A 232 -9.50 -7.61 7.45
N VAL A 233 -9.84 -6.57 8.22
CA VAL A 233 -9.13 -6.27 9.48
C VAL A 233 -9.34 -7.40 10.50
N LEU A 234 -10.58 -7.88 10.69
CA LEU A 234 -10.87 -8.99 11.60
C LEU A 234 -10.06 -10.25 11.24
N ASP A 235 -10.06 -10.65 9.98
CA ASP A 235 -9.31 -11.81 9.50
C ASP A 235 -7.79 -11.60 9.67
N SER A 236 -7.26 -10.46 9.24
CA SER A 236 -5.84 -10.13 9.36
C SER A 236 -5.38 -10.09 10.82
N TRP A 237 -6.07 -9.33 11.68
CA TRP A 237 -5.62 -9.14 13.06
C TRP A 237 -5.82 -10.39 13.93
N SER A 238 -6.78 -11.26 13.58
CA SER A 238 -6.88 -12.58 14.21
C SER A 238 -5.64 -13.44 13.94
N LYS A 239 -5.12 -13.41 12.71
CA LYS A 239 -3.93 -14.15 12.31
C LYS A 239 -2.63 -13.53 12.83
N VAL A 240 -2.58 -12.19 12.89
CA VAL A 240 -1.37 -11.43 13.23
C VAL A 240 -1.21 -11.24 14.75
N PHE A 241 -2.31 -10.96 15.46
CA PHE A 241 -2.30 -10.66 16.89
C PHE A 241 -3.01 -11.73 17.74
N GLY A 242 -3.66 -12.71 17.12
CA GLY A 242 -4.53 -13.66 17.82
C GLY A 242 -5.78 -12.99 18.40
N ALA A 243 -6.23 -11.88 17.81
CA ALA A 243 -7.43 -11.19 18.28
C ALA A 243 -8.69 -12.04 18.04
N PRO A 244 -9.59 -12.17 19.03
CA PRO A 244 -10.77 -13.07 18.94
C PRO A 244 -11.81 -12.50 17.98
N VAL A 245 -12.27 -13.30 17.01
CA VAL A 245 -13.31 -12.91 16.04
C VAL A 245 -14.70 -13.37 16.42
N GLU A 246 -14.83 -14.43 17.20
CA GLU A 246 -16.09 -15.10 17.51
C GLU A 246 -17.14 -14.19 18.17
N PRO A 247 -16.80 -13.18 18.97
CA PRO A 247 -17.79 -12.24 19.49
C PRO A 247 -18.45 -11.35 18.43
N TYR A 248 -17.86 -11.24 17.23
CA TYR A 248 -18.25 -10.31 16.17
C TYR A 248 -18.70 -10.99 14.89
N VAL A 249 -18.32 -12.25 14.71
CA VAL A 249 -18.64 -13.10 13.56
C VAL A 249 -19.19 -14.42 14.09
N ALA A 250 -20.40 -14.80 13.66
CA ALA A 250 -20.98 -16.08 14.06
C ALA A 250 -20.14 -17.24 13.51
N ALA A 251 -20.12 -18.38 14.24
CA ALA A 251 -19.35 -19.55 13.81
C ALA A 251 -19.73 -20.06 12.42
N SER A 252 -21.00 -19.89 12.01
CA SER A 252 -21.49 -20.21 10.66
C SER A 252 -20.98 -19.27 9.57
N GLU A 253 -20.46 -18.10 9.93
CA GLU A 253 -19.97 -17.05 9.02
C GLU A 253 -18.44 -17.03 8.91
N LEU A 254 -17.73 -17.84 9.72
CA LEU A 254 -16.26 -17.94 9.64
C LEU A 254 -15.72 -18.36 8.25
N PRO A 255 -16.37 -19.30 7.51
CA PRO A 255 -15.95 -19.62 6.15
C PRO A 255 -16.02 -18.41 5.21
N GLU A 256 -17.01 -17.56 5.38
CA GLU A 256 -17.28 -16.36 4.63
C GLU A 256 -16.26 -15.25 4.96
N LEU A 257 -15.87 -15.10 6.23
CA LEU A 257 -14.77 -14.24 6.64
C LEU A 257 -13.47 -14.65 5.94
N ALA A 258 -13.18 -15.95 5.89
CA ALA A 258 -12.01 -16.48 5.20
C ALA A 258 -12.06 -16.24 3.67
N GLU A 259 -13.24 -16.34 3.06
CA GLU A 259 -13.44 -16.04 1.63
C GLU A 259 -13.18 -14.56 1.32
N ILE A 260 -13.68 -13.64 2.16
CA ILE A 260 -13.36 -12.20 2.03
C ILE A 260 -11.85 -11.99 2.15
N GLY A 261 -11.20 -12.65 3.11
CA GLY A 261 -9.75 -12.57 3.27
C GLY A 261 -8.95 -13.11 2.08
N ASP A 262 -9.50 -14.07 1.32
CA ASP A 262 -8.86 -14.64 0.13
C ASP A 262 -9.13 -13.82 -1.16
N ASN A 263 -10.15 -12.97 -1.18
CA ASN A 263 -10.50 -12.19 -2.36
C ASN A 263 -9.63 -10.93 -2.49
N CYS A 264 -9.28 -10.60 -3.75
CA CYS A 264 -8.55 -9.38 -4.08
C CYS A 264 -9.52 -8.29 -4.55
N ILE A 265 -9.07 -7.06 -4.41
CA ILE A 265 -9.79 -5.86 -4.85
C ILE A 265 -9.11 -5.32 -6.11
N ASP A 266 -9.82 -5.34 -7.23
CA ASP A 266 -9.32 -4.82 -8.51
C ASP A 266 -9.50 -3.30 -8.61
N LEU A 267 -8.40 -2.56 -8.49
CA LEU A 267 -8.36 -1.10 -8.48
C LEU A 267 -8.84 -0.40 -9.77
N PRO A 268 -8.59 -0.92 -11.01
CA PRO A 268 -8.99 -0.25 -12.23
C PRO A 268 -10.49 -0.11 -12.44
N HIS A 269 -11.28 -1.02 -11.84
CA HIS A 269 -12.73 -1.10 -12.10
C HIS A 269 -13.60 -0.49 -10.99
N GLY A 270 -12.98 0.08 -9.95
CA GLY A 270 -13.72 0.74 -8.86
C GLY A 270 -14.23 -0.25 -7.82
N ILE A 271 -13.43 -0.46 -6.83
CA ILE A 271 -13.51 -1.44 -5.73
C ILE A 271 -14.91 -1.64 -5.14
N ILE A 272 -15.68 -0.58 -5.02
CA ILE A 272 -16.96 -0.59 -4.29
C ILE A 272 -18.10 -0.97 -5.21
N GLY A 273 -18.06 -0.56 -6.48
CA GLY A 273 -19.08 -0.91 -7.46
C GLY A 273 -19.09 -2.40 -7.81
N ASP A 274 -17.91 -3.03 -7.88
CA ASP A 274 -17.80 -4.46 -8.18
C ASP A 274 -18.15 -5.33 -6.94
N LEU A 275 -17.86 -4.85 -5.75
CA LEU A 275 -18.28 -5.51 -4.50
C LEU A 275 -19.80 -5.42 -4.30
N GLU A 276 -20.43 -4.31 -4.68
CA GLU A 276 -21.89 -4.17 -4.66
C GLU A 276 -22.57 -5.00 -5.77
N ALA A 277 -21.92 -5.16 -6.92
CA ALA A 277 -22.42 -5.97 -8.03
C ALA A 277 -22.25 -7.47 -7.85
N ASN A 278 -21.25 -7.91 -7.07
CA ASN A 278 -21.09 -9.32 -6.66
C ASN A 278 -22.08 -9.68 -5.56
N ALA A 279 -23.30 -9.97 -5.96
CA ALA A 279 -24.46 -10.27 -5.09
C ALA A 279 -24.33 -11.53 -4.19
N GLY A 280 -23.13 -12.09 -4.06
CA GLY A 280 -22.80 -13.23 -3.20
C GLY A 280 -22.12 -12.86 -1.89
N LEU A 281 -21.77 -11.58 -1.65
CA LEU A 281 -21.11 -11.18 -0.41
C LEU A 281 -22.08 -11.13 0.78
N PRO A 282 -21.61 -11.53 1.97
CA PRO A 282 -22.44 -11.72 3.14
C PRO A 282 -23.08 -10.43 3.63
N LYS A 283 -24.40 -10.41 3.65
CA LYS A 283 -25.17 -9.28 4.19
C LYS A 283 -25.06 -9.13 5.71
N HIS A 284 -24.47 -10.11 6.38
CA HIS A 284 -24.53 -10.24 7.83
C HIS A 284 -23.18 -10.21 8.53
N ILE A 285 -22.05 -10.31 7.80
CA ILE A 285 -20.72 -10.27 8.41
C ILE A 285 -20.47 -8.92 9.10
N MET A 286 -19.88 -8.96 10.28
CA MET A 286 -19.49 -7.80 11.07
C MET A 286 -20.62 -6.79 11.31
N GLN A 287 -21.63 -7.21 12.10
CA GLN A 287 -22.72 -6.33 12.49
C GLN A 287 -22.46 -5.52 13.77
N VAL A 288 -21.37 -5.82 14.45
CA VAL A 288 -21.01 -5.20 15.73
C VAL A 288 -19.58 -4.67 15.61
N ASP A 289 -19.39 -3.41 16.01
CA ASP A 289 -18.07 -2.78 16.08
C ASP A 289 -17.19 -3.48 17.14
N PRO A 290 -16.04 -4.06 16.74
CA PRO A 290 -15.14 -4.70 17.67
C PRO A 290 -14.34 -3.69 18.50
N THR A 291 -14.16 -2.44 18.03
CA THR A 291 -13.27 -1.46 18.64
C THR A 291 -13.78 -0.87 19.96
N GLY A 292 -15.02 -1.18 20.33
CA GLY A 292 -15.58 -0.85 21.65
C GLY A 292 -15.03 -1.68 22.82
N ARG A 293 -14.30 -2.80 22.57
CA ARG A 293 -13.81 -3.75 23.57
C ARG A 293 -12.35 -4.15 23.33
N GLU A 294 -11.67 -4.54 24.42
CA GLU A 294 -10.31 -5.12 24.31
C GLU A 294 -10.35 -6.53 23.70
N PRO A 295 -9.31 -6.94 22.94
CA PRO A 295 -8.10 -6.18 22.59
C PRO A 295 -8.29 -5.21 21.40
N TRP A 296 -9.41 -5.25 20.70
CA TRP A 296 -9.68 -4.50 19.46
C TRP A 296 -9.58 -3.00 19.66
N LYS A 297 -10.02 -2.50 20.81
CA LYS A 297 -9.95 -1.07 21.16
C LYS A 297 -8.51 -0.57 21.17
N SER A 298 -7.63 -1.29 21.88
CA SER A 298 -6.21 -0.93 21.94
C SER A 298 -5.54 -1.11 20.57
N LEU A 299 -5.84 -2.19 19.86
CA LEU A 299 -5.28 -2.45 18.52
C LEU A 299 -5.68 -1.34 17.52
N ALA A 300 -6.94 -0.92 17.49
CA ALA A 300 -7.39 0.17 16.63
C ALA A 300 -6.68 1.49 16.98
N ALA A 301 -6.59 1.82 18.26
CA ALA A 301 -5.90 3.01 18.72
C ALA A 301 -4.40 2.98 18.39
N ASP A 302 -3.72 1.84 18.59
CA ASP A 302 -2.28 1.71 18.35
C ASP A 302 -1.91 1.73 16.86
N ASN A 303 -2.87 1.41 15.98
CA ASN A 303 -2.71 1.46 14.54
C ASN A 303 -3.35 2.69 13.88
N SER A 304 -3.81 3.66 14.66
CA SER A 304 -4.22 4.98 14.17
C SER A 304 -3.04 5.96 14.23
N PRO A 305 -2.62 6.57 13.08
CA PRO A 305 -1.46 7.46 13.03
C PRO A 305 -1.71 8.79 13.72
N GLY A 306 -0.66 9.57 13.91
CA GLY A 306 -0.74 10.90 14.50
C GLY A 306 -0.33 10.95 15.98
N ARG A 307 0.13 9.85 16.56
CA ARG A 307 0.62 9.80 17.95
C ARG A 307 2.03 10.37 18.08
N ALA A 308 2.91 10.08 17.12
CA ALA A 308 4.25 10.63 17.03
C ALA A 308 4.32 11.87 16.13
N ALA A 309 5.46 12.54 16.10
CA ALA A 309 5.71 13.63 15.17
C ALA A 309 5.80 13.09 13.73
N PRO A 310 5.27 13.80 12.72
CA PRO A 310 5.19 13.29 11.35
C PRO A 310 6.55 13.21 10.61
N GLY A 311 7.65 13.60 11.26
CA GLY A 311 9.01 13.53 10.71
C GLY A 311 9.34 14.54 9.59
N ALA A 312 8.34 15.00 8.86
CA ALA A 312 8.44 15.94 7.74
C ALA A 312 7.12 16.70 7.56
N PRO A 313 7.07 17.79 6.74
CA PRO A 313 5.82 18.43 6.37
C PRO A 313 4.82 17.46 5.73
N LEU A 314 3.53 17.69 5.98
CA LEU A 314 2.43 16.89 5.47
C LEU A 314 1.67 17.59 4.33
N PHE A 315 1.28 16.84 3.30
CA PHE A 315 0.25 17.19 2.34
C PHE A 315 -0.89 16.20 2.47
N ILE A 316 -2.08 16.66 2.85
CA ILE A 316 -3.25 15.83 3.02
C ILE A 316 -4.31 16.24 1.99
N ALA A 317 -4.78 15.29 1.20
CA ALA A 317 -5.84 15.48 0.22
C ALA A 317 -7.08 14.68 0.65
N GLN A 318 -8.28 15.30 0.55
CA GLN A 318 -9.54 14.65 0.89
C GLN A 318 -10.62 15.00 -0.12
N GLY A 319 -11.34 13.99 -0.61
CA GLY A 319 -12.53 14.19 -1.43
C GLY A 319 -13.76 14.48 -0.57
N THR A 320 -14.57 15.48 -0.92
CA THR A 320 -15.75 15.83 -0.12
C THR A 320 -16.93 14.88 -0.33
N ALA A 321 -16.89 14.01 -1.35
CA ALA A 321 -17.86 12.95 -1.59
C ALA A 321 -17.34 11.55 -1.21
N ASP A 322 -16.30 11.50 -0.37
CA ASP A 322 -15.72 10.26 0.13
C ASP A 322 -16.69 9.59 1.12
N ALA A 323 -17.18 8.40 0.74
CA ALA A 323 -18.10 7.60 1.55
C ALA A 323 -17.39 6.47 2.32
N THR A 324 -16.07 6.28 2.12
CA THR A 324 -15.25 5.25 2.77
C THR A 324 -14.43 5.82 3.92
N VAL A 325 -13.68 6.89 3.67
CA VAL A 325 -13.02 7.68 4.73
C VAL A 325 -13.77 9.00 4.83
N ASP A 326 -14.66 9.09 5.80
CA ASP A 326 -15.45 10.30 5.99
C ASP A 326 -14.54 11.54 6.10
N PRO A 327 -14.83 12.63 5.35
CA PRO A 327 -13.99 13.83 5.36
C PRO A 327 -13.74 14.41 6.75
N SER A 328 -14.69 14.23 7.69
CA SER A 328 -14.54 14.68 9.07
C SER A 328 -13.43 13.94 9.82
N VAL A 329 -13.16 12.67 9.50
CA VAL A 329 -12.09 11.88 10.10
C VAL A 329 -10.72 12.46 9.70
N THR A 330 -10.53 12.74 8.41
CA THR A 330 -9.32 13.38 7.92
C THR A 330 -9.17 14.81 8.47
N ALA A 331 -10.25 15.60 8.52
CA ALA A 331 -10.22 16.94 9.08
C ALA A 331 -9.83 16.94 10.58
N ALA A 332 -10.35 15.98 11.35
CA ALA A 332 -9.99 15.80 12.76
C ALA A 332 -8.49 15.45 12.93
N PHE A 333 -7.96 14.55 12.10
CA PHE A 333 -6.54 14.24 12.07
C PHE A 333 -5.70 15.50 11.79
N VAL A 334 -6.05 16.26 10.75
CA VAL A 334 -5.36 17.52 10.40
C VAL A 334 -5.38 18.50 11.56
N ALA A 335 -6.55 18.72 12.20
CA ALA A 335 -6.65 19.59 13.36
C ALA A 335 -5.75 19.13 14.52
N GLY A 336 -5.68 17.82 14.76
CA GLY A 336 -4.78 17.21 15.74
C GLY A 336 -3.30 17.45 15.43
N GLN A 337 -2.90 17.35 14.17
CA GLN A 337 -1.54 17.64 13.74
C GLN A 337 -1.21 19.14 13.86
N CYS A 338 -2.13 20.01 13.49
CA CYS A 338 -1.97 21.45 13.66
C CYS A 338 -1.81 21.84 15.14
N ALA A 339 -2.60 21.25 16.05
CA ALA A 339 -2.46 21.46 17.50
C ALA A 339 -1.07 21.06 18.03
N LYS A 340 -0.42 20.06 17.39
CA LYS A 340 0.96 19.62 17.66
C LYS A 340 2.02 20.45 16.93
N ARG A 341 1.62 21.54 16.25
CA ARG A 341 2.49 22.43 15.47
C ARG A 341 3.17 21.76 14.26
N ALA A 342 2.60 20.70 13.71
CA ALA A 342 3.04 20.15 12.45
C ALA A 342 2.76 21.11 11.30
N THR A 343 3.60 21.10 10.28
CA THR A 343 3.35 21.84 9.03
C THR A 343 2.47 20.98 8.13
N VAL A 344 1.19 21.36 7.98
CA VAL A 344 0.20 20.60 7.21
C VAL A 344 -0.40 21.47 6.11
N ARG A 345 -0.31 21.02 4.87
CA ARG A 345 -1.11 21.51 3.76
C ARG A 345 -2.30 20.58 3.58
N PHE A 346 -3.49 21.01 3.97
CA PHE A 346 -4.74 20.29 3.76
C PHE A 346 -5.48 20.86 2.54
N VAL A 347 -5.95 19.99 1.65
CA VAL A 347 -6.68 20.36 0.44
C VAL A 347 -7.90 19.45 0.30
N GLU A 348 -9.07 20.06 0.25
CA GLU A 348 -10.33 19.37 -0.06
C GLU A 348 -10.67 19.48 -1.55
N TYR A 349 -11.14 18.37 -2.13
CA TYR A 349 -11.53 18.26 -3.53
C TYR A 349 -13.05 18.07 -3.64
N PRO A 350 -13.79 19.13 -4.06
CA PRO A 350 -15.24 19.11 -4.09
C PRO A 350 -15.81 18.03 -5.01
N GLY A 351 -16.71 17.19 -4.50
CA GLY A 351 -17.40 16.15 -5.25
C GLY A 351 -16.54 14.93 -5.62
N VAL A 352 -15.28 14.89 -5.20
CA VAL A 352 -14.37 13.75 -5.47
C VAL A 352 -14.63 12.64 -4.45
N THR A 353 -14.69 11.40 -4.94
CA THR A 353 -14.93 10.18 -4.15
C THR A 353 -13.63 9.60 -3.60
N HIS A 354 -13.74 8.57 -2.72
CA HIS A 354 -12.58 7.87 -2.15
C HIS A 354 -11.64 7.29 -3.23
N VAL A 355 -12.20 6.63 -4.22
CA VAL A 355 -11.41 5.96 -5.27
C VAL A 355 -10.68 6.96 -6.17
N GLU A 356 -11.27 8.12 -6.39
CA GLU A 356 -10.76 9.12 -7.33
C GLU A 356 -9.72 10.07 -6.70
N ILE A 357 -9.68 10.21 -5.38
CA ILE A 357 -8.93 11.28 -4.72
C ILE A 357 -7.43 11.25 -5.01
N ALA A 358 -6.80 10.07 -5.06
CA ALA A 358 -5.38 9.98 -5.36
C ALA A 358 -5.07 10.50 -6.77
N LYS A 359 -5.92 10.17 -7.76
CA LYS A 359 -5.81 10.65 -9.15
C LYS A 359 -6.14 12.14 -9.25
N ALA A 360 -7.22 12.58 -8.61
CA ALA A 360 -7.65 13.98 -8.63
C ALA A 360 -6.62 14.92 -8.00
N SER A 361 -5.95 14.49 -6.93
CA SER A 361 -4.93 15.26 -6.23
C SER A 361 -3.51 15.10 -6.80
N ALA A 362 -3.28 14.19 -7.75
CA ALA A 362 -1.94 13.81 -8.22
C ALA A 362 -1.09 15.01 -8.66
N ARG A 363 -1.67 15.93 -9.42
CA ARG A 363 -0.97 17.14 -9.92
C ARG A 363 -0.51 18.04 -8.78
N ASP A 364 -1.38 18.32 -7.82
CA ASP A 364 -1.08 19.22 -6.70
C ASP A 364 -0.10 18.56 -5.74
N THR A 365 -0.28 17.24 -5.51
CA THR A 365 0.63 16.42 -4.70
C THR A 365 2.02 16.41 -5.30
N LEU A 366 2.15 16.14 -6.61
CA LEU A 366 3.45 16.14 -7.29
C LEU A 366 4.11 17.52 -7.27
N ALA A 367 3.37 18.58 -7.53
CA ALA A 367 3.89 19.94 -7.43
C ALA A 367 4.42 20.23 -6.02
N TRP A 368 3.66 19.86 -4.98
CA TRP A 368 4.10 20.02 -3.61
C TRP A 368 5.35 19.18 -3.30
N MET A 369 5.43 17.93 -3.76
CA MET A 369 6.61 17.08 -3.56
C MET A 369 7.87 17.67 -4.23
N ILE A 370 7.75 18.19 -5.46
CA ILE A 370 8.84 18.86 -6.16
C ILE A 370 9.39 20.03 -5.33
N ASP A 371 8.52 20.85 -4.77
CA ASP A 371 8.93 21.96 -3.89
C ASP A 371 9.72 21.48 -2.66
N ARG A 372 9.43 20.27 -2.14
CA ARG A 372 10.22 19.66 -1.03
C ARG A 372 11.61 19.27 -1.50
N PHE A 373 11.74 18.71 -2.69
CA PHE A 373 13.05 18.38 -3.25
C PHE A 373 13.89 19.64 -3.58
N GLU A 374 13.23 20.72 -3.95
CA GLU A 374 13.87 22.02 -4.19
C GLU A 374 14.19 22.79 -2.90
N GLY A 375 13.80 22.29 -1.74
CA GLY A 375 14.06 22.90 -0.43
C GLY A 375 13.21 24.15 -0.16
N LYS A 376 12.13 24.36 -0.90
CA LYS A 376 11.20 25.46 -0.66
C LYS A 376 10.47 25.27 0.68
N PRO A 377 10.11 26.34 1.38
CA PRO A 377 9.28 26.24 2.58
C PRO A 377 7.95 25.53 2.32
N ALA A 378 7.55 24.62 3.20
CA ALA A 378 6.28 23.94 3.06
C ALA A 378 5.13 24.89 3.40
N PRO A 379 4.10 25.03 2.54
CA PRO A 379 2.90 25.77 2.89
C PRO A 379 2.13 25.07 4.01
N SER A 380 1.44 25.83 4.83
CA SER A 380 0.61 25.32 5.93
C SER A 380 -0.78 25.94 5.87
N THR A 381 -1.80 25.10 6.14
CA THR A 381 -3.19 25.53 6.37
C THR A 381 -3.50 25.59 7.86
N CYS A 382 -2.56 25.25 8.75
CA CYS A 382 -2.71 25.39 10.20
C CYS A 382 -2.68 26.86 10.60
N GLY A 383 -3.70 27.34 11.32
CA GLY A 383 -3.76 28.71 11.86
C GLY A 383 -4.29 29.75 10.86
N GLY A 384 -5.01 29.31 9.79
CA GLY A 384 -5.81 30.17 8.93
C GLY A 384 -7.18 30.41 9.50
#